data_e8c3ec887d74341ca41ba04508e3a09c
#
_entry.id   e8c3ec887d74341ca41ba04508e3a09c
#
_cell.length_a   1.000
_cell.length_b   1.000
_cell.length_c   1.000
_cell.angle_alpha   90.00
_cell.angle_beta   90.00
_cell.angle_gamma   90.00
#
_symmetry.space_group_name_H-M   'P 1'
#
loop_
_entity.id
_entity.type
_entity.pdbx_description
1 polymer ?
#
loop_
_entity_poly.entity_id
_entity_poly.type
_entity_poly.pdbx_seq_one_letter_code
_entity_poly.pdbx_strand_id
1 'polypeptide(L)'
;MTNDIEEYVLGQLLFYPQTRALLPRMKADWFETLLYRKAIRNMITNYHANEPVDYITTTEGMTGKERVQIIEIGQNVHDVANVSQYIPKLEQKYLHKQFIERLGKLDLTKGLKELMDDTQTIIESTRFTTINDPESIHKISARALDNITDAIARGERITGKATGWASLDRILGGWNAGDLIVMAARPGMGKTALALSLIYEFSKLGGKSLIISLEMSSEQLVKRYFSLITDIMNYKIRNASLNQYEVEKLCHAVNNSDVEFYVDQEPNASIQQLKSKAKVHKAKHGLELLVIDYIQLMTGSKQNREQEIAEISRGLKLLAKELNITIIVLAQLSRKPEERTDKRPLLSDIRESGSIEQDADVVMFPFRPAKYEDVQPEIEDAELIISKNRHGECATIQTTYIGNRTLYKENLIPKQF
;
A
#
# COMPACT_ATOMS: atom_id res chain seq x y z
N MET A 1 -18.20 -23.04 27.10
CA MET A 1 -18.37 -22.14 25.93
C MET A 1 -17.55 -22.53 24.67
N THR A 2 -16.42 -23.21 24.79
CA THR A 2 -15.57 -23.50 23.59
C THR A 2 -16.00 -24.74 22.82
N ASN A 3 -16.56 -25.76 23.47
CA ASN A 3 -17.14 -26.91 22.77
C ASN A 3 -18.45 -26.57 22.04
N ASP A 4 -19.18 -25.58 22.53
CA ASP A 4 -20.48 -25.20 21.98
C ASP A 4 -20.47 -24.75 20.54
N ILE A 5 -19.40 -24.03 20.09
CA ILE A 5 -19.29 -23.56 18.70
C ILE A 5 -18.95 -24.71 17.74
N GLU A 6 -18.01 -25.60 18.12
CA GLU A 6 -17.63 -26.76 17.31
C GLU A 6 -18.81 -27.69 17.11
N GLU A 7 -19.50 -27.97 18.23
CA GLU A 7 -20.68 -28.82 18.27
C GLU A 7 -21.82 -28.24 17.45
N TYR A 8 -22.09 -26.94 17.60
CA TYR A 8 -23.10 -26.23 16.82
C TYR A 8 -22.82 -26.27 15.32
N VAL A 9 -21.58 -25.93 14.90
CA VAL A 9 -21.20 -25.94 13.48
C VAL A 9 -21.29 -27.34 12.89
N LEU A 10 -20.78 -28.36 13.59
CA LEU A 10 -20.85 -29.76 13.15
C LEU A 10 -22.32 -30.22 13.01
N GLY A 11 -23.16 -29.94 13.99
CA GLY A 11 -24.57 -30.28 13.96
C GLY A 11 -25.31 -29.61 12.77
N GLN A 12 -25.05 -28.34 12.54
CA GLN A 12 -25.63 -27.62 11.39
C GLN A 12 -25.21 -28.22 10.05
N LEU A 13 -23.95 -28.59 9.86
CA LEU A 13 -23.46 -29.19 8.63
C LEU A 13 -24.03 -30.59 8.39
N LEU A 14 -24.27 -31.34 9.47
CA LEU A 14 -24.79 -32.70 9.40
C LEU A 14 -26.29 -32.73 9.08
N PHE A 15 -27.08 -31.92 9.77
CA PHE A 15 -28.53 -31.99 9.75
C PHE A 15 -29.21 -31.01 8.77
N TYR A 16 -28.50 -29.95 8.32
CA TYR A 16 -29.04 -28.96 7.41
C TYR A 16 -28.27 -28.94 6.06
N PRO A 17 -28.77 -29.63 5.00
CA PRO A 17 -28.04 -29.76 3.74
C PRO A 17 -27.60 -28.45 3.08
N GLN A 18 -28.36 -27.37 3.28
CA GLN A 18 -28.04 -26.04 2.73
C GLN A 18 -26.74 -25.44 3.29
N THR A 19 -26.31 -25.87 4.50
CA THR A 19 -25.07 -25.39 5.12
C THR A 19 -23.83 -26.07 4.57
N ARG A 20 -23.97 -27.20 3.88
CA ARG A 20 -22.85 -28.01 3.33
C ARG A 20 -22.07 -27.28 2.23
N ALA A 21 -22.67 -26.27 1.59
CA ALA A 21 -21.95 -25.37 0.69
C ALA A 21 -20.78 -24.63 1.35
N LEU A 22 -20.70 -24.63 2.68
CA LEU A 22 -19.60 -24.04 3.44
C LEU A 22 -18.40 -24.99 3.65
N LEU A 23 -18.56 -26.30 3.40
CA LEU A 23 -17.49 -27.30 3.60
C LEU A 23 -16.19 -27.00 2.87
N PRO A 24 -16.20 -26.54 1.59
CA PRO A 24 -14.96 -26.20 0.86
C PRO A 24 -14.13 -25.07 1.53
N ARG A 25 -14.77 -24.30 2.40
CA ARG A 25 -14.16 -23.16 3.11
C ARG A 25 -13.61 -23.54 4.48
N MET A 26 -13.78 -24.80 4.89
CA MET A 26 -13.44 -25.28 6.23
C MET A 26 -12.21 -26.18 6.19
N LYS A 27 -11.52 -26.25 7.33
CA LYS A 27 -10.44 -27.21 7.56
C LYS A 27 -10.78 -28.02 8.80
N ALA A 28 -10.59 -29.35 8.72
CA ALA A 28 -10.84 -30.24 9.83
C ALA A 28 -10.00 -29.86 11.08
N ASP A 29 -8.79 -29.32 10.86
CA ASP A 29 -7.88 -28.94 11.94
C ASP A 29 -8.34 -27.72 12.76
N TRP A 30 -9.36 -27.00 12.31
CA TRP A 30 -9.99 -25.93 13.11
C TRP A 30 -10.73 -26.45 14.33
N PHE A 31 -11.07 -27.74 14.35
CA PHE A 31 -11.76 -28.41 15.46
C PHE A 31 -10.74 -29.01 16.42
N GLU A 32 -10.84 -28.67 17.71
CA GLU A 32 -9.98 -29.19 18.77
C GLU A 32 -10.38 -30.61 19.17
N THR A 33 -11.70 -30.87 19.19
CA THR A 33 -12.24 -32.15 19.53
C THR A 33 -11.94 -33.18 18.44
N LEU A 34 -11.18 -34.23 18.79
CA LEU A 34 -10.72 -35.25 17.81
C LEU A 34 -11.88 -35.89 17.06
N LEU A 35 -12.99 -36.16 17.78
CA LEU A 35 -14.19 -36.75 17.18
C LEU A 35 -14.79 -35.81 16.13
N TYR A 36 -14.93 -34.52 16.42
CA TYR A 36 -15.48 -33.56 15.49
C TYR A 36 -14.56 -33.32 14.30
N ARG A 37 -13.24 -33.28 14.56
CA ARG A 37 -12.23 -33.20 13.48
C ARG A 37 -12.35 -34.38 12.51
N LYS A 38 -12.55 -35.59 13.02
CA LYS A 38 -12.75 -36.79 12.17
C LYS A 38 -14.04 -36.69 11.36
N ALA A 39 -15.15 -36.27 11.97
CA ALA A 39 -16.43 -36.06 11.30
C ALA A 39 -16.31 -35.04 10.17
N ILE A 40 -15.76 -33.86 10.45
CA ILE A 40 -15.58 -32.79 9.45
C ILE A 40 -14.65 -33.25 8.33
N ARG A 41 -13.57 -33.98 8.62
CA ARG A 41 -12.70 -34.53 7.58
C ARG A 41 -13.44 -35.44 6.62
N ASN A 42 -14.27 -36.35 7.17
CA ASN A 42 -15.10 -37.24 6.34
C ASN A 42 -16.07 -36.41 5.48
N MET A 43 -16.76 -35.41 6.07
CA MET A 43 -17.67 -34.53 5.33
C MET A 43 -16.97 -33.79 4.17
N ILE A 44 -15.79 -33.23 4.42
CA ILE A 44 -15.00 -32.49 3.41
C ILE A 44 -14.58 -33.45 2.29
N THR A 45 -14.11 -34.65 2.64
CA THR A 45 -13.69 -35.66 1.65
C THR A 45 -14.83 -36.08 0.77
N ASN A 46 -15.99 -36.42 1.35
CA ASN A 46 -17.19 -36.85 0.61
C ASN A 46 -17.73 -35.71 -0.27
N TYR A 47 -17.74 -34.48 0.25
CA TYR A 47 -18.16 -33.32 -0.55
C TYR A 47 -17.31 -33.14 -1.80
N HIS A 48 -15.98 -33.23 -1.69
CA HIS A 48 -15.06 -33.12 -2.83
C HIS A 48 -15.14 -34.32 -3.79
N ALA A 49 -15.54 -35.49 -3.29
CA ALA A 49 -15.76 -36.67 -4.11
C ALA A 49 -17.15 -36.69 -4.78
N ASN A 50 -18.00 -35.69 -4.56
CA ASN A 50 -19.40 -35.64 -4.95
C ASN A 50 -20.21 -36.84 -4.37
N GLU A 51 -19.77 -37.36 -3.22
CA GLU A 51 -20.51 -38.41 -2.51
C GLU A 51 -21.51 -37.81 -1.49
N PRO A 52 -22.51 -38.58 -1.07
CA PRO A 52 -23.46 -38.10 -0.07
C PRO A 52 -22.75 -37.67 1.24
N VAL A 53 -23.10 -36.51 1.72
CA VAL A 53 -22.68 -36.04 3.07
C VAL A 53 -23.85 -36.21 4.01
N ASP A 54 -23.95 -37.39 4.62
CA ASP A 54 -24.99 -37.75 5.56
C ASP A 54 -24.38 -38.32 6.86
N TYR A 55 -25.24 -38.77 7.76
CA TYR A 55 -24.79 -39.35 9.02
C TYR A 55 -23.93 -40.60 8.81
N ILE A 56 -24.28 -41.47 7.86
CA ILE A 56 -23.59 -42.74 7.63
C ILE A 56 -22.16 -42.46 7.14
N THR A 57 -22.05 -41.65 6.10
CA THR A 57 -20.74 -41.32 5.48
C THR A 57 -19.88 -40.46 6.41
N THR A 58 -20.49 -39.56 7.19
CA THR A 58 -19.77 -38.72 8.18
C THR A 58 -19.17 -39.53 9.32
N THR A 59 -19.88 -40.61 9.75
CA THR A 59 -19.46 -41.45 10.86
C THR A 59 -18.69 -42.70 10.43
N GLU A 60 -18.27 -42.77 9.19
CA GLU A 60 -17.47 -43.87 8.67
C GLU A 60 -16.17 -44.04 9.44
N GLY A 61 -15.81 -45.28 9.76
CA GLY A 61 -14.63 -45.60 10.57
C GLY A 61 -14.70 -45.19 12.04
N MET A 62 -15.88 -44.79 12.56
CA MET A 62 -16.12 -44.47 13.97
C MET A 62 -16.68 -45.67 14.73
N THR A 63 -16.38 -45.73 16.04
CA THR A 63 -16.94 -46.72 16.97
C THR A 63 -18.42 -46.45 17.26
N GLY A 64 -19.15 -47.45 17.76
CA GLY A 64 -20.56 -47.28 18.12
C GLY A 64 -20.80 -46.13 19.13
N LYS A 65 -19.91 -45.95 20.11
CA LYS A 65 -20.02 -44.86 21.10
C LYS A 65 -19.82 -43.49 20.44
N GLU A 66 -18.83 -43.37 19.54
CA GLU A 66 -18.57 -42.13 18.80
C GLU A 66 -19.76 -41.74 17.88
N ARG A 67 -20.38 -42.74 17.27
CA ARG A 67 -21.58 -42.51 16.43
C ARG A 67 -22.75 -41.97 17.23
N VAL A 68 -23.00 -42.51 18.43
CA VAL A 68 -24.05 -42.02 19.33
C VAL A 68 -23.80 -40.56 19.71
N GLN A 69 -22.56 -40.21 20.08
CA GLN A 69 -22.20 -38.82 20.37
C GLN A 69 -22.46 -37.85 19.23
N ILE A 70 -22.17 -38.26 17.97
CA ILE A 70 -22.49 -37.43 16.79
C ILE A 70 -23.98 -37.25 16.56
N ILE A 71 -24.80 -38.26 16.88
CA ILE A 71 -26.28 -38.16 16.82
C ILE A 71 -26.80 -37.17 17.86
N GLU A 72 -26.33 -37.25 19.10
CA GLU A 72 -26.76 -36.39 20.20
C GLU A 72 -26.53 -34.91 19.89
N ILE A 73 -25.43 -34.57 19.20
CA ILE A 73 -25.14 -33.19 18.72
C ILE A 73 -26.31 -32.66 17.88
N GLY A 74 -26.83 -33.47 16.98
CA GLY A 74 -27.89 -33.02 16.08
C GLY A 74 -29.23 -32.78 16.78
N GLN A 75 -29.48 -33.45 17.90
CA GLN A 75 -30.69 -33.26 18.68
C GLN A 75 -30.71 -31.92 19.43
N ASN A 76 -29.53 -31.33 19.66
CA ASN A 76 -29.37 -30.07 20.39
C ASN A 76 -29.34 -28.83 19.48
N VAL A 77 -29.37 -29.00 18.16
CA VAL A 77 -29.29 -27.88 17.19
C VAL A 77 -30.68 -27.59 16.62
N HIS A 78 -31.36 -26.62 17.22
CA HIS A 78 -32.76 -26.31 16.91
C HIS A 78 -32.98 -25.08 16.01
N ASP A 79 -31.92 -24.34 15.64
CA ASP A 79 -32.05 -23.12 14.88
C ASP A 79 -31.08 -23.07 13.66
N VAL A 80 -31.63 -22.66 12.50
CA VAL A 80 -30.88 -22.52 11.21
C VAL A 80 -30.09 -21.20 11.16
N ALA A 81 -29.79 -20.58 12.29
CA ALA A 81 -29.14 -19.29 12.32
C ALA A 81 -27.69 -19.36 11.84
N ASN A 82 -27.38 -18.63 10.79
CA ASN A 82 -26.09 -18.10 10.35
C ASN A 82 -24.79 -18.84 10.73
N VAL A 83 -24.67 -20.14 10.40
CA VAL A 83 -23.41 -20.91 10.58
C VAL A 83 -22.20 -20.18 10.00
N SER A 84 -22.38 -19.45 8.88
CA SER A 84 -21.33 -18.66 8.25
C SER A 84 -20.64 -17.66 9.19
N GLN A 85 -21.32 -17.20 10.27
CA GLN A 85 -20.74 -16.28 11.26
C GLN A 85 -19.81 -16.99 12.26
N TYR A 86 -19.95 -18.30 12.44
CA TYR A 86 -19.13 -19.07 13.37
C TYR A 86 -17.86 -19.65 12.76
N ILE A 87 -17.83 -19.81 11.44
CA ILE A 87 -16.64 -20.29 10.71
C ILE A 87 -15.42 -19.39 10.96
N PRO A 88 -15.50 -18.04 10.83
CA PRO A 88 -14.37 -17.18 11.17
C PRO A 88 -13.92 -17.28 12.63
N LYS A 89 -14.84 -17.57 13.56
CA LYS A 89 -14.50 -17.74 14.97
C LYS A 89 -13.71 -19.03 15.22
N LEU A 90 -14.05 -20.12 14.53
CA LEU A 90 -13.29 -21.38 14.60
C LEU A 90 -11.88 -21.18 14.01
N GLU A 91 -11.79 -20.56 12.84
CA GLU A 91 -10.51 -20.22 12.23
C GLU A 91 -9.65 -19.35 13.15
N GLN A 92 -10.23 -18.30 13.72
CA GLN A 92 -9.55 -17.40 14.67
C GLN A 92 -8.99 -18.16 15.86
N LYS A 93 -9.79 -19.03 16.45
CA LYS A 93 -9.38 -19.85 17.60
C LYS A 93 -8.20 -20.75 17.25
N TYR A 94 -8.28 -21.42 16.10
CA TYR A 94 -7.20 -22.28 15.61
C TYR A 94 -5.91 -21.49 15.35
N LEU A 95 -6.01 -20.35 14.66
CA LEU A 95 -4.85 -19.50 14.36
C LEU A 95 -4.22 -18.93 15.63
N HIS A 96 -5.04 -18.51 16.60
CA HIS A 96 -4.56 -18.06 17.92
C HIS A 96 -3.75 -19.14 18.62
N LYS A 97 -4.26 -20.39 18.65
CA LYS A 97 -3.55 -21.52 19.21
C LYS A 97 -2.24 -21.80 18.50
N GLN A 98 -2.25 -21.85 17.16
CA GLN A 98 -1.05 -22.03 16.34
C GLN A 98 0.00 -20.93 16.58
N PHE A 99 -0.46 -19.70 16.74
CA PHE A 99 0.40 -18.56 17.04
C PHE A 99 1.11 -18.72 18.38
N ILE A 100 0.36 -19.04 19.43
CA ILE A 100 0.93 -19.29 20.79
C ILE A 100 1.90 -20.48 20.79
N GLU A 101 1.53 -21.58 20.14
CA GLU A 101 2.40 -22.77 20.04
C GLU A 101 3.71 -22.48 19.32
N ARG A 102 3.67 -21.67 18.24
CA ARG A 102 4.87 -21.28 17.49
C ARG A 102 5.73 -20.28 18.25
N LEU A 103 5.12 -19.31 18.92
CA LEU A 103 5.84 -18.39 19.82
C LEU A 103 6.56 -19.14 20.95
N GLY A 104 5.91 -20.15 21.52
CA GLY A 104 6.52 -20.99 22.58
C GLY A 104 7.69 -21.86 22.11
N LYS A 105 7.85 -22.03 20.79
CA LYS A 105 8.97 -22.77 20.17
C LYS A 105 10.11 -21.87 19.72
N LEU A 106 10.02 -20.55 19.90
CA LEU A 106 11.10 -19.63 19.55
C LEU A 106 12.34 -19.93 20.38
N ASP A 107 13.48 -20.00 19.71
CA ASP A 107 14.77 -20.13 20.36
C ASP A 107 15.25 -18.77 20.88
N LEU A 108 15.01 -18.50 22.14
CA LEU A 108 15.37 -17.25 22.81
C LEU A 108 16.90 -17.06 22.99
N THR A 109 17.72 -18.05 22.62
CA THR A 109 19.19 -17.92 22.65
C THR A 109 19.76 -17.21 21.42
N LYS A 110 18.96 -17.06 20.36
CA LYS A 110 19.33 -16.35 19.14
C LYS A 110 19.53 -14.85 19.36
N GLY A 111 20.30 -14.22 18.46
CA GLY A 111 20.46 -12.77 18.45
C GLY A 111 19.13 -12.05 18.21
N LEU A 112 19.00 -10.83 18.74
CA LEU A 112 17.74 -10.05 18.69
C LEU A 112 17.21 -9.92 17.26
N LYS A 113 18.05 -9.73 16.25
CA LYS A 113 17.65 -9.59 14.85
C LYS A 113 17.00 -10.87 14.32
N GLU A 114 17.63 -12.02 14.55
CA GLU A 114 17.09 -13.32 14.13
C GLU A 114 15.77 -13.64 14.84
N LEU A 115 15.67 -13.29 16.12
CA LEU A 115 14.46 -13.47 16.89
C LEU A 115 13.29 -12.61 16.35
N MET A 116 13.60 -11.36 15.92
CA MET A 116 12.61 -10.50 15.29
C MET A 116 12.16 -11.05 13.93
N ASP A 117 13.07 -11.56 13.11
CA ASP A 117 12.77 -12.16 11.80
C ASP A 117 11.91 -13.45 11.97
N ASP A 118 12.26 -14.31 12.93
CA ASP A 118 11.48 -15.52 13.27
C ASP A 118 10.07 -15.14 13.74
N THR A 119 9.95 -14.13 14.63
CA THR A 119 8.66 -13.63 15.11
C THR A 119 7.81 -13.04 13.98
N GLN A 120 8.41 -12.27 13.08
CA GLN A 120 7.74 -11.72 11.91
C GLN A 120 7.21 -12.84 10.99
N THR A 121 8.00 -13.88 10.78
CA THR A 121 7.61 -15.08 10.01
C THR A 121 6.40 -15.78 10.65
N ILE A 122 6.37 -15.91 11.98
CA ILE A 122 5.24 -16.47 12.71
C ILE A 122 3.99 -15.61 12.51
N ILE A 123 4.10 -14.28 12.64
CA ILE A 123 2.99 -13.34 12.43
C ILE A 123 2.45 -13.46 10.99
N GLU A 124 3.32 -13.49 9.99
CA GLU A 124 2.90 -13.58 8.59
C GLU A 124 2.23 -14.91 8.25
N SER A 125 2.74 -16.02 8.80
CA SER A 125 2.16 -17.36 8.59
C SER A 125 0.85 -17.60 9.35
N THR A 126 0.55 -16.76 10.34
CA THR A 126 -0.65 -16.87 11.18
C THR A 126 -1.74 -15.87 10.74
N ARG A 127 -1.52 -15.11 9.67
CA ARG A 127 -2.53 -14.18 9.15
C ARG A 127 -3.77 -14.94 8.72
N PHE A 128 -4.91 -14.41 9.12
CA PHE A 128 -6.21 -14.84 8.60
C PHE A 128 -6.19 -14.82 7.07
N THR A 129 -6.45 -15.94 6.45
CA THR A 129 -6.97 -15.97 5.10
C THR A 129 -8.44 -15.56 5.19
N THR A 130 -8.71 -14.30 5.43
CA THR A 130 -10.06 -13.78 5.18
C THR A 130 -10.31 -14.01 3.70
N ILE A 131 -10.95 -15.14 3.38
CA ILE A 131 -11.62 -15.29 2.11
C ILE A 131 -12.75 -14.27 2.18
N ASN A 132 -12.48 -13.05 1.71
CA ASN A 132 -13.52 -12.06 1.54
C ASN A 132 -14.51 -12.69 0.57
N ASP A 133 -15.74 -12.94 1.02
CA ASP A 133 -16.81 -13.33 0.11
C ASP A 133 -16.87 -12.28 -1.00
N PRO A 134 -17.00 -12.71 -2.26
CA PRO A 134 -17.22 -11.76 -3.34
C PRO A 134 -18.44 -10.89 -3.00
N GLU A 135 -18.25 -9.58 -3.00
CA GLU A 135 -19.37 -8.67 -2.80
C GLU A 135 -20.22 -8.60 -4.07
N SER A 136 -21.54 -8.52 -3.90
CA SER A 136 -22.43 -8.33 -5.05
C SER A 136 -22.14 -6.98 -5.72
N ILE A 137 -22.30 -6.93 -7.05
CA ILE A 137 -22.13 -5.70 -7.83
C ILE A 137 -23.04 -4.57 -7.31
N HIS A 138 -24.23 -4.88 -6.84
CA HIS A 138 -25.16 -3.89 -6.26
C HIS A 138 -24.60 -3.21 -5.02
N LYS A 139 -23.94 -3.96 -4.12
CA LYS A 139 -23.33 -3.42 -2.91
C LYS A 139 -22.12 -2.55 -3.24
N ILE A 140 -21.30 -2.99 -4.21
CA ILE A 140 -20.16 -2.21 -4.70
C ILE A 140 -20.64 -0.94 -5.40
N SER A 141 -21.68 -1.03 -6.24
CA SER A 141 -22.26 0.11 -6.96
C SER A 141 -22.82 1.17 -6.01
N ALA A 142 -23.50 0.77 -4.93
CA ALA A 142 -24.01 1.70 -3.94
C ALA A 142 -22.86 2.52 -3.32
N ARG A 143 -21.78 1.86 -2.87
CA ARG A 143 -20.60 2.58 -2.33
C ARG A 143 -19.92 3.48 -3.36
N ALA A 144 -19.84 3.04 -4.61
CA ALA A 144 -19.26 3.86 -5.68
C ALA A 144 -20.12 5.11 -5.95
N LEU A 145 -21.45 4.96 -5.93
CA LEU A 145 -22.39 6.08 -6.10
C LEU A 145 -22.29 7.05 -4.93
N ASP A 146 -22.22 6.55 -3.69
CA ASP A 146 -22.04 7.41 -2.49
C ASP A 146 -20.75 8.24 -2.61
N ASN A 147 -19.63 7.64 -3.02
CA ASN A 147 -18.36 8.34 -3.21
C ASN A 147 -18.47 9.45 -4.28
N ILE A 148 -19.18 9.19 -5.39
CA ILE A 148 -19.38 10.16 -6.47
C ILE A 148 -20.29 11.30 -5.98
N THR A 149 -21.39 10.99 -5.31
CA THR A 149 -22.33 12.01 -4.80
C THR A 149 -21.70 12.88 -3.73
N ASP A 150 -20.87 12.30 -2.87
CA ASP A 150 -20.11 13.05 -1.86
C ASP A 150 -19.09 13.99 -2.50
N ALA A 151 -18.37 13.57 -3.55
CA ALA A 151 -17.46 14.43 -4.29
C ALA A 151 -18.21 15.62 -4.95
N ILE A 152 -19.35 15.35 -5.56
CA ILE A 152 -20.23 16.40 -6.15
C ILE A 152 -20.71 17.36 -5.07
N ALA A 153 -21.15 16.86 -3.92
CA ALA A 153 -21.63 17.69 -2.81
C ALA A 153 -20.54 18.61 -2.24
N ARG A 154 -19.28 18.17 -2.24
CA ARG A 154 -18.12 19.00 -1.87
C ARG A 154 -17.70 19.99 -2.98
N GLY A 155 -18.34 19.94 -4.15
CA GLY A 155 -17.95 20.74 -5.31
C GLY A 155 -16.64 20.28 -5.97
N GLU A 156 -16.15 19.09 -5.64
CA GLU A 156 -14.94 18.49 -6.20
C GLU A 156 -15.27 17.83 -7.54
N ARG A 157 -14.38 18.02 -8.53
CA ARG A 157 -14.49 17.36 -9.85
C ARG A 157 -13.61 16.11 -9.95
N ILE A 158 -13.17 15.60 -8.80
CA ILE A 158 -12.25 14.47 -8.67
C ILE A 158 -12.78 13.49 -7.62
N THR A 159 -12.54 12.20 -7.81
CA THR A 159 -12.92 11.15 -6.87
C THR A 159 -11.80 10.82 -5.88
N GLY A 160 -10.55 11.08 -6.26
CA GLY A 160 -9.38 10.96 -5.39
C GLY A 160 -9.20 12.17 -4.48
N LYS A 161 -8.13 12.18 -3.71
CA LYS A 161 -7.70 13.34 -2.91
C LYS A 161 -7.02 14.37 -3.80
N ALA A 162 -7.41 15.65 -3.71
CA ALA A 162 -6.78 16.71 -4.48
C ALA A 162 -5.27 16.73 -4.29
N THR A 163 -4.50 16.77 -5.37
CA THR A 163 -3.03 16.78 -5.33
C THR A 163 -2.46 18.13 -4.93
N GLY A 164 -3.23 19.18 -5.10
CA GLY A 164 -2.84 20.58 -5.00
C GLY A 164 -2.37 21.20 -6.33
N TRP A 165 -2.26 20.38 -7.38
CA TRP A 165 -2.01 20.83 -8.75
C TRP A 165 -3.24 20.54 -9.62
N ALA A 166 -3.92 21.60 -10.07
CA ALA A 166 -5.19 21.50 -10.80
C ALA A 166 -5.04 20.71 -12.13
N SER A 167 -3.93 20.87 -12.83
CA SER A 167 -3.65 20.12 -14.07
C SER A 167 -3.45 18.64 -13.80
N LEU A 168 -2.80 18.28 -12.68
CA LEU A 168 -2.58 16.90 -12.27
C LEU A 168 -3.90 16.25 -11.82
N ASP A 169 -4.70 16.99 -11.05
CA ASP A 169 -6.04 16.56 -10.61
C ASP A 169 -6.96 16.25 -11.79
N ARG A 170 -6.92 17.08 -12.84
CA ARG A 170 -7.72 16.87 -14.05
C ARG A 170 -7.35 15.59 -14.80
N ILE A 171 -6.07 15.20 -14.79
CA ILE A 171 -5.57 14.04 -15.54
C ILE A 171 -5.70 12.76 -14.73
N LEU A 172 -5.37 12.80 -13.42
CA LEU A 172 -5.35 11.62 -12.55
C LEU A 172 -6.65 11.42 -11.77
N GLY A 173 -7.52 12.43 -11.69
CA GLY A 173 -8.67 12.43 -10.79
C GLY A 173 -8.28 12.56 -9.31
N GLY A 174 -7.08 13.13 -9.01
CA GLY A 174 -6.49 13.24 -7.68
C GLY A 174 -5.62 12.06 -7.29
N TRP A 175 -5.14 12.04 -6.05
CA TRP A 175 -4.45 10.88 -5.47
C TRP A 175 -5.46 9.79 -5.13
N ASN A 176 -5.42 8.67 -5.85
CA ASN A 176 -6.32 7.56 -5.65
C ASN A 176 -5.72 6.55 -4.68
N ALA A 177 -6.46 6.22 -3.64
CA ALA A 177 -6.03 5.24 -2.64
C ALA A 177 -5.87 3.84 -3.27
N GLY A 178 -4.76 3.18 -2.95
CA GLY A 178 -4.39 1.90 -3.53
C GLY A 178 -3.51 2.01 -4.78
N ASP A 179 -3.21 3.21 -5.28
CA ASP A 179 -2.35 3.42 -6.44
C ASP A 179 -0.87 3.41 -6.09
N LEU A 180 -0.10 2.81 -7.00
CA LEU A 180 1.34 2.92 -7.09
C LEU A 180 1.70 3.84 -8.24
N ILE A 181 2.31 4.97 -7.92
CA ILE A 181 2.78 5.97 -8.88
C ILE A 181 4.31 5.91 -8.94
N VAL A 182 4.85 5.78 -10.13
CA VAL A 182 6.29 5.80 -10.35
C VAL A 182 6.69 7.14 -10.93
N MET A 183 7.54 7.87 -10.22
CA MET A 183 8.13 9.12 -10.70
C MET A 183 9.60 8.88 -11.03
N ALA A 184 9.94 8.82 -12.31
CA ALA A 184 11.29 8.48 -12.75
C ALA A 184 11.97 9.61 -13.49
N ALA A 185 13.28 9.81 -13.25
CA ALA A 185 14.05 10.84 -13.91
C ALA A 185 15.54 10.50 -14.00
N ARG A 186 16.23 11.18 -14.91
CA ARG A 186 17.71 11.24 -14.91
C ARG A 186 18.20 12.07 -13.73
N PRO A 187 19.43 11.81 -13.23
CA PRO A 187 20.04 12.63 -12.20
C PRO A 187 20.05 14.11 -12.56
N GLY A 188 19.73 14.96 -11.60
CA GLY A 188 19.70 16.41 -11.78
C GLY A 188 18.44 16.98 -12.42
N MET A 189 17.45 16.16 -12.81
CA MET A 189 16.14 16.62 -13.31
C MET A 189 15.21 17.13 -12.19
N GLY A 190 15.60 17.01 -10.92
CA GLY A 190 14.82 17.54 -9.81
C GLY A 190 13.70 16.61 -9.30
N LYS A 191 13.87 15.28 -9.44
CA LYS A 191 12.91 14.26 -8.97
C LYS A 191 12.45 14.48 -7.51
N THR A 192 13.40 14.58 -6.57
CA THR A 192 13.12 14.85 -5.15
C THR A 192 12.50 16.23 -4.93
N ALA A 193 12.87 17.23 -5.76
CA ALA A 193 12.29 18.57 -5.71
C ALA A 193 10.81 18.56 -6.07
N LEU A 194 10.46 17.85 -7.16
CA LEU A 194 9.05 17.69 -7.55
C LEU A 194 8.25 16.93 -6.48
N ALA A 195 8.82 15.85 -5.94
CA ALA A 195 8.19 15.09 -4.86
C ALA A 195 7.88 15.98 -3.64
N LEU A 196 8.84 16.81 -3.20
CA LEU A 196 8.62 17.76 -2.11
C LEU A 196 7.58 18.83 -2.46
N SER A 197 7.57 19.33 -3.70
CA SER A 197 6.56 20.30 -4.14
C SER A 197 5.15 19.70 -4.07
N LEU A 198 4.98 18.46 -4.54
CA LEU A 198 3.69 17.75 -4.50
C LEU A 198 3.25 17.42 -3.07
N ILE A 199 4.17 16.96 -2.20
CA ILE A 199 3.90 16.73 -0.78
C ILE A 199 3.44 18.03 -0.12
N TYR A 200 4.15 19.12 -0.36
CA TYR A 200 3.83 20.41 0.23
C TYR A 200 2.45 20.91 -0.18
N GLU A 201 2.13 20.90 -1.47
CA GLU A 201 0.82 21.32 -1.96
C GLU A 201 -0.32 20.41 -1.45
N PHE A 202 -0.10 19.11 -1.39
CA PHE A 202 -1.05 18.16 -0.81
C PHE A 202 -1.27 18.42 0.69
N SER A 203 -0.19 18.65 1.44
CA SER A 203 -0.28 18.91 2.89
C SER A 203 -0.93 20.25 3.22
N LYS A 204 -0.80 21.27 2.35
CA LYS A 204 -1.56 22.54 2.46
C LYS A 204 -3.07 22.33 2.41
N LEU A 205 -3.53 21.29 1.74
CA LEU A 205 -4.94 20.90 1.70
C LEU A 205 -5.35 20.00 2.88
N GLY A 206 -4.49 19.86 3.89
CA GLY A 206 -4.71 18.99 5.05
C GLY A 206 -4.42 17.51 4.79
N GLY A 207 -3.80 17.16 3.67
CA GLY A 207 -3.41 15.80 3.32
C GLY A 207 -2.30 15.28 4.23
N LYS A 208 -2.45 14.03 4.68
CA LYS A 208 -1.49 13.37 5.59
C LYS A 208 -0.44 12.62 4.80
N SER A 209 0.81 13.08 4.85
CA SER A 209 1.89 12.55 4.03
C SER A 209 3.14 12.20 4.83
N LEU A 210 3.84 11.16 4.35
CA LEU A 210 5.12 10.71 4.85
C LEU A 210 6.10 10.56 3.67
N ILE A 211 7.29 11.12 3.79
CA ILE A 211 8.40 10.83 2.89
C ILE A 211 9.46 9.98 3.60
N ILE A 212 9.81 8.84 3.01
CA ILE A 212 10.93 8.00 3.44
C ILE A 212 12.08 8.21 2.47
N SER A 213 13.15 8.82 2.96
CA SER A 213 14.35 9.10 2.17
C SER A 213 15.40 8.04 2.42
N LEU A 214 15.86 7.41 1.34
CA LEU A 214 16.94 6.41 1.35
C LEU A 214 18.28 7.03 0.91
N GLU A 215 18.24 8.19 0.24
CA GLU A 215 19.42 8.88 -0.31
C GLU A 215 19.85 10.08 0.52
N MET A 216 18.88 10.90 0.94
CA MET A 216 19.16 12.18 1.60
C MET A 216 18.84 12.12 3.08
N SER A 217 19.63 12.85 3.89
CA SER A 217 19.29 13.03 5.30
C SER A 217 18.04 13.90 5.48
N SER A 218 17.32 13.68 6.59
CA SER A 218 16.15 14.49 6.94
C SER A 218 16.47 15.98 6.97
N GLU A 219 17.65 16.37 7.48
CA GLU A 219 18.10 17.76 7.49
C GLU A 219 18.28 18.35 6.08
N GLN A 220 18.78 17.56 5.13
CA GLN A 220 18.93 18.01 3.74
C GLN A 220 17.57 18.23 3.09
N LEU A 221 16.59 17.37 3.36
CA LEU A 221 15.23 17.55 2.89
C LEU A 221 14.56 18.78 3.51
N VAL A 222 14.75 18.99 4.81
CA VAL A 222 14.22 20.16 5.52
C VAL A 222 14.83 21.46 4.97
N LYS A 223 16.12 21.49 4.65
CA LYS A 223 16.75 22.68 4.02
C LYS A 223 16.12 23.01 2.65
N ARG A 224 15.76 21.99 1.86
CA ARG A 224 15.00 22.20 0.60
C ARG A 224 13.57 22.70 0.88
N TYR A 225 12.91 22.12 1.86
CA TYR A 225 11.60 22.59 2.30
C TYR A 225 11.63 24.06 2.75
N PHE A 226 12.64 24.49 3.49
CA PHE A 226 12.83 25.89 3.87
C PHE A 226 12.92 26.81 2.64
N SER A 227 13.68 26.43 1.63
CA SER A 227 13.77 27.20 0.38
C SER A 227 12.40 27.26 -0.36
N LEU A 228 11.60 26.20 -0.25
CA LEU A 228 10.29 26.12 -0.85
C LEU A 228 9.31 27.10 -0.20
N ILE A 229 9.28 27.17 1.14
CA ILE A 229 8.30 28.00 1.89
C ILE A 229 8.71 29.46 2.05
N THR A 230 10.01 29.78 1.93
CA THR A 230 10.52 31.14 2.25
C THR A 230 10.97 31.94 1.05
N ASP A 231 11.04 31.36 -0.14
CA ASP A 231 11.65 31.97 -1.34
C ASP A 231 13.16 32.28 -1.19
N ILE A 232 13.81 31.83 -0.12
CA ILE A 232 15.27 31.98 0.08
C ILE A 232 15.99 30.95 -0.80
N MET A 233 17.06 31.37 -1.45
CA MET A 233 17.86 30.51 -2.33
C MET A 233 18.47 29.35 -1.52
N ASN A 234 18.34 28.13 -2.05
CA ASN A 234 18.78 26.91 -1.37
C ASN A 234 20.27 26.92 -0.99
N TYR A 235 21.15 27.52 -1.83
CA TYR A 235 22.56 27.61 -1.51
C TYR A 235 22.86 28.47 -0.27
N LYS A 236 22.07 29.54 -0.03
CA LYS A 236 22.22 30.38 1.16
C LYS A 236 21.87 29.60 2.43
N ILE A 237 20.77 28.84 2.40
CA ILE A 237 20.36 28.00 3.52
C ILE A 237 21.40 26.90 3.77
N ARG A 238 21.87 26.24 2.69
CA ARG A 238 22.87 25.18 2.78
C ARG A 238 24.19 25.64 3.37
N ASN A 239 24.65 26.83 2.97
CA ASN A 239 25.95 27.38 3.36
C ASN A 239 25.86 28.29 4.59
N ALA A 240 24.69 28.41 5.24
CA ALA A 240 24.42 29.31 6.36
C ALA A 240 24.80 30.78 6.06
N SER A 241 24.66 31.23 4.81
CA SER A 241 24.96 32.59 4.36
C SER A 241 23.70 33.46 4.30
N LEU A 242 22.93 33.45 5.38
CA LEU A 242 21.70 34.21 5.56
C LEU A 242 21.97 35.54 6.23
N ASN A 243 21.30 36.60 5.76
CA ASN A 243 21.26 37.85 6.51
C ASN A 243 20.16 37.81 7.60
N GLN A 244 20.15 38.79 8.50
CA GLN A 244 19.21 38.80 9.62
C GLN A 244 17.74 38.74 9.16
N TYR A 245 17.37 39.50 8.14
CA TYR A 245 16.01 39.47 7.58
C TYR A 245 15.61 38.07 7.05
N GLU A 246 16.53 37.39 6.37
CA GLU A 246 16.28 36.02 5.86
C GLU A 246 16.14 35.02 7.02
N VAL A 247 16.90 35.20 8.12
CA VAL A 247 16.74 34.36 9.34
C VAL A 247 15.37 34.59 9.96
N GLU A 248 14.97 35.88 10.15
CA GLU A 248 13.67 36.22 10.70
C GLU A 248 12.53 35.68 9.84
N LYS A 249 12.63 35.81 8.52
CA LYS A 249 11.68 35.25 7.55
C LYS A 249 11.56 33.73 7.68
N LEU A 250 12.69 33.05 7.85
CA LEU A 250 12.73 31.59 8.02
C LEU A 250 12.06 31.18 9.34
N CYS A 251 12.43 31.82 10.44
CA CYS A 251 11.81 31.58 11.75
C CYS A 251 10.29 31.82 11.72
N HIS A 252 9.86 32.92 11.08
CA HIS A 252 8.45 33.21 10.92
C HIS A 252 7.72 32.14 10.11
N ALA A 253 8.28 31.71 8.98
CA ALA A 253 7.67 30.69 8.13
C ALA A 253 7.55 29.32 8.84
N VAL A 254 8.54 28.94 9.64
CA VAL A 254 8.52 27.68 10.41
C VAL A 254 7.49 27.73 11.53
N ASN A 255 7.45 28.84 12.29
CA ASN A 255 6.55 28.97 13.45
C ASN A 255 5.08 29.16 13.08
N ASN A 256 4.78 29.67 11.89
CA ASN A 256 3.42 29.95 11.42
C ASN A 256 2.97 29.02 10.27
N SER A 257 3.66 27.92 10.03
CA SER A 257 3.25 26.94 9.04
C SER A 257 2.21 26.00 9.63
N ASP A 258 1.01 25.99 9.03
CA ASP A 258 -0.02 24.98 9.32
C ASP A 258 0.19 23.70 8.49
N VAL A 259 1.27 23.65 7.68
CA VAL A 259 1.57 22.52 6.81
C VAL A 259 2.36 21.49 7.58
N GLU A 260 1.79 20.31 7.76
CA GLU A 260 2.42 19.20 8.44
C GLU A 260 2.59 18.01 7.49
N PHE A 261 3.83 17.52 7.37
CA PHE A 261 4.16 16.23 6.78
C PHE A 261 5.33 15.61 7.52
N TYR A 262 5.47 14.31 7.41
CA TYR A 262 6.50 13.58 8.15
C TYR A 262 7.65 13.17 7.25
N VAL A 263 8.86 13.20 7.80
CA VAL A 263 10.10 12.80 7.13
C VAL A 263 10.77 11.71 7.93
N ASP A 264 11.08 10.59 7.28
CA ASP A 264 11.85 9.49 7.86
C ASP A 264 13.10 9.24 7.00
N GLN A 265 14.23 8.96 7.67
CA GLN A 265 15.48 8.61 7.03
C GLN A 265 15.80 7.16 7.34
N GLU A 266 15.85 6.30 6.31
CA GLU A 266 16.10 4.87 6.50
C GLU A 266 17.00 4.33 5.38
N PRO A 267 18.32 4.41 5.56
CA PRO A 267 19.26 3.85 4.58
C PRO A 267 19.04 2.33 4.44
N ASN A 268 19.01 1.83 3.19
CA ASN A 268 18.90 0.41 2.89
C ASN A 268 17.66 -0.31 3.45
N ALA A 269 16.50 0.35 3.45
CA ALA A 269 15.26 -0.26 3.91
C ALA A 269 14.81 -1.44 3.04
N SER A 270 14.43 -2.53 3.69
CA SER A 270 13.70 -3.62 3.03
C SER A 270 12.22 -3.29 2.89
N ILE A 271 11.52 -3.98 1.99
CA ILE A 271 10.07 -3.81 1.82
C ILE A 271 9.30 -4.12 3.11
N GLN A 272 9.76 -5.08 3.93
CA GLN A 272 9.13 -5.43 5.21
C GLN A 272 9.26 -4.30 6.24
N GLN A 273 10.43 -3.68 6.32
CA GLN A 273 10.67 -2.53 7.21
C GLN A 273 9.79 -1.34 6.83
N LEU A 274 9.71 -1.03 5.50
CA LEU A 274 8.82 0.04 5.01
C LEU A 274 7.35 -0.25 5.32
N LYS A 275 6.89 -1.48 5.13
CA LYS A 275 5.53 -1.90 5.49
C LYS A 275 5.24 -1.67 6.97
N SER A 276 6.14 -2.10 7.85
CA SER A 276 5.99 -1.95 9.29
C SER A 276 5.92 -0.49 9.70
N LYS A 277 6.84 0.35 9.17
CA LYS A 277 6.86 1.80 9.43
C LYS A 277 5.60 2.49 8.95
N ALA A 278 5.17 2.23 7.70
CA ALA A 278 3.97 2.83 7.13
C ALA A 278 2.70 2.45 7.93
N LYS A 279 2.59 1.20 8.40
CA LYS A 279 1.48 0.74 9.25
C LYS A 279 1.44 1.46 10.59
N VAL A 280 2.58 1.52 11.28
CA VAL A 280 2.70 2.20 12.58
C VAL A 280 2.41 3.70 12.41
N HIS A 281 2.97 4.32 11.37
CA HIS A 281 2.74 5.74 11.09
C HIS A 281 1.26 6.02 10.81
N LYS A 282 0.63 5.22 9.94
CA LYS A 282 -0.80 5.35 9.63
C LYS A 282 -1.68 5.21 10.86
N ALA A 283 -1.36 4.28 11.77
CA ALA A 283 -2.14 4.07 13.00
C ALA A 283 -2.02 5.25 13.97
N LYS A 284 -0.86 5.92 14.04
CA LYS A 284 -0.61 7.01 14.98
C LYS A 284 -1.04 8.39 14.47
N HIS A 285 -0.77 8.68 13.20
CA HIS A 285 -0.90 10.02 12.62
C HIS A 285 -1.89 10.07 11.46
N GLY A 286 -2.29 8.91 10.96
CA GLY A 286 -2.94 8.78 9.67
C GLY A 286 -1.92 8.86 8.53
N LEU A 287 -2.29 8.33 7.35
CA LEU A 287 -1.45 8.36 6.15
C LEU A 287 -2.33 8.22 4.92
N GLU A 288 -2.15 9.12 3.97
CA GLU A 288 -2.86 9.14 2.69
C GLU A 288 -1.89 9.09 1.50
N LEU A 289 -0.72 9.72 1.66
CA LEU A 289 0.35 9.74 0.66
C LEU A 289 1.68 9.30 1.27
N LEU A 290 2.27 8.25 0.73
CA LEU A 290 3.62 7.79 1.06
C LEU A 290 4.56 8.05 -0.12
N VAL A 291 5.66 8.74 0.12
CA VAL A 291 6.71 8.96 -0.89
C VAL A 291 7.98 8.23 -0.49
N ILE A 292 8.62 7.53 -1.44
CA ILE A 292 9.86 6.75 -1.22
C ILE A 292 10.93 7.25 -2.20
N ASP A 293 12.03 7.78 -1.68
CA ASP A 293 13.15 8.32 -2.47
C ASP A 293 14.44 7.55 -2.20
N TYR A 294 14.85 6.60 -3.05
CA TYR A 294 14.31 6.06 -4.27
C TYR A 294 14.45 4.51 -4.31
N ILE A 295 13.67 3.84 -5.17
CA ILE A 295 13.48 2.38 -5.17
C ILE A 295 14.78 1.58 -5.34
N GLN A 296 15.75 2.06 -6.13
CA GLN A 296 17.01 1.36 -6.36
C GLN A 296 17.96 1.35 -5.15
N LEU A 297 17.64 2.04 -4.05
CA LEU A 297 18.38 1.92 -2.78
C LEU A 297 17.75 0.94 -1.81
N MET A 298 16.56 0.43 -2.15
CA MET A 298 15.92 -0.60 -1.33
C MET A 298 16.62 -1.95 -1.48
N THR A 299 16.57 -2.73 -0.41
CA THR A 299 17.12 -4.10 -0.37
C THR A 299 15.98 -5.13 -0.43
N GLY A 300 16.16 -6.15 -1.25
CA GLY A 300 15.26 -7.29 -1.36
C GLY A 300 15.96 -8.60 -1.02
N SER A 301 15.27 -9.71 -1.24
CA SER A 301 15.74 -11.06 -0.89
C SER A 301 16.42 -11.80 -2.06
N LYS A 302 16.40 -11.23 -3.27
CA LYS A 302 16.83 -11.92 -4.49
C LYS A 302 18.28 -11.62 -4.87
N GLN A 303 18.96 -12.58 -5.49
CA GLN A 303 20.33 -12.42 -5.97
C GLN A 303 20.42 -11.61 -7.27
N ASN A 304 19.38 -11.66 -8.11
CA ASN A 304 19.30 -10.87 -9.33
C ASN A 304 18.58 -9.55 -9.05
N ARG A 305 19.23 -8.44 -9.38
CA ARG A 305 18.72 -7.06 -9.12
C ARG A 305 17.37 -6.79 -9.79
N GLU A 306 17.15 -7.28 -11.00
CA GLU A 306 15.87 -7.12 -11.70
C GLU A 306 14.72 -7.83 -10.95
N GLN A 307 14.97 -9.06 -10.46
CA GLN A 307 13.98 -9.79 -9.67
C GLN A 307 13.74 -9.16 -8.30
N GLU A 308 14.76 -8.58 -7.70
CA GLU A 308 14.68 -7.85 -6.44
C GLU A 308 13.80 -6.59 -6.59
N ILE A 309 14.01 -5.81 -7.63
CA ILE A 309 13.18 -4.63 -7.95
C ILE A 309 11.73 -5.05 -8.24
N ALA A 310 11.52 -6.17 -8.93
CA ALA A 310 10.19 -6.71 -9.19
C ALA A 310 9.47 -7.10 -7.88
N GLU A 311 10.16 -7.75 -6.95
CA GLU A 311 9.61 -8.09 -5.62
C GLU A 311 9.23 -6.82 -4.84
N ILE A 312 10.10 -5.81 -4.85
CA ILE A 312 9.88 -4.54 -4.17
C ILE A 312 8.68 -3.80 -4.79
N SER A 313 8.64 -3.66 -6.12
CA SER A 313 7.56 -2.99 -6.84
C SER A 313 6.19 -3.61 -6.52
N ARG A 314 6.10 -4.95 -6.68
CA ARG A 314 4.89 -5.69 -6.33
C ARG A 314 4.52 -5.54 -4.85
N GLY A 315 5.53 -5.54 -3.96
CA GLY A 315 5.34 -5.34 -2.53
C GLY A 315 4.77 -3.96 -2.20
N LEU A 316 5.22 -2.91 -2.88
CA LEU A 316 4.72 -1.54 -2.74
C LEU A 316 3.28 -1.42 -3.27
N LYS A 317 2.95 -2.05 -4.40
CA LYS A 317 1.57 -2.07 -4.92
C LYS A 317 0.61 -2.77 -3.95
N LEU A 318 1.03 -3.89 -3.37
CA LEU A 318 0.23 -4.58 -2.36
C LEU A 318 0.07 -3.73 -1.09
N LEU A 319 1.13 -3.02 -0.67
CA LEU A 319 1.08 -2.12 0.48
C LEU A 319 0.11 -0.94 0.25
N ALA A 320 0.13 -0.33 -0.94
CA ALA A 320 -0.80 0.74 -1.30
C ALA A 320 -2.25 0.27 -1.13
N LYS A 321 -2.58 -0.92 -1.65
CA LYS A 321 -3.91 -1.52 -1.51
C LYS A 321 -4.24 -1.90 -0.06
N GLU A 322 -3.31 -2.54 0.66
CA GLU A 322 -3.51 -2.98 2.05
C GLU A 322 -3.78 -1.81 2.98
N LEU A 323 -3.04 -0.73 2.82
CA LEU A 323 -3.20 0.48 3.61
C LEU A 323 -4.21 1.47 3.04
N ASN A 324 -4.77 1.21 1.86
CA ASN A 324 -5.66 2.15 1.18
C ASN A 324 -5.07 3.57 1.15
N ILE A 325 -3.85 3.70 0.59
CA ILE A 325 -3.09 4.94 0.44
C ILE A 325 -2.52 5.04 -0.96
N THR A 326 -2.15 6.24 -1.40
CA THR A 326 -1.35 6.44 -2.59
C THR A 326 0.14 6.31 -2.25
N ILE A 327 0.90 5.56 -3.05
CA ILE A 327 2.36 5.48 -2.93
C ILE A 327 3.00 6.09 -4.16
N ILE A 328 3.87 7.08 -3.97
CA ILE A 328 4.76 7.60 -4.99
C ILE A 328 6.16 7.03 -4.73
N VAL A 329 6.68 6.25 -5.66
CA VAL A 329 8.04 5.76 -5.59
C VAL A 329 8.90 6.46 -6.63
N LEU A 330 10.00 7.03 -6.17
CA LEU A 330 10.96 7.67 -7.05
C LEU A 330 11.89 6.61 -7.66
N ALA A 331 12.23 6.78 -8.95
CA ALA A 331 13.11 5.86 -9.67
C ALA A 331 14.11 6.60 -10.54
N GLN A 332 15.27 5.99 -10.79
CA GLN A 332 16.28 6.55 -11.68
C GLN A 332 16.19 5.93 -13.07
N LEU A 333 16.29 6.76 -14.11
CA LEU A 333 16.33 6.32 -15.49
C LEU A 333 17.72 5.85 -15.93
N SER A 334 17.76 4.95 -16.90
CA SER A 334 18.98 4.56 -17.64
C SER A 334 19.56 5.75 -18.43
N ARG A 335 20.74 5.59 -19.03
CA ARG A 335 21.38 6.66 -19.84
C ARG A 335 20.80 6.79 -21.25
N LYS A 336 19.95 5.86 -21.69
CA LYS A 336 19.39 5.81 -23.06
C LYS A 336 18.75 7.12 -23.55
N PRO A 337 18.01 7.90 -22.73
CA PRO A 337 17.47 9.19 -23.18
C PRO A 337 18.52 10.17 -23.65
N GLU A 338 19.73 10.15 -23.07
CA GLU A 338 20.82 11.08 -23.42
C GLU A 338 21.42 10.80 -24.79
N GLU A 339 21.24 9.58 -25.33
CA GLU A 339 21.74 9.13 -26.60
C GLU A 339 20.81 9.50 -27.79
N ARG A 340 19.53 9.84 -27.49
CA ARG A 340 18.51 10.15 -28.47
C ARG A 340 18.52 11.64 -28.85
N THR A 341 18.01 11.96 -30.03
CA THR A 341 17.79 13.36 -30.48
C THR A 341 16.71 14.00 -29.60
N ASP A 342 15.56 13.34 -29.43
CA ASP A 342 14.56 13.71 -28.41
C ASP A 342 14.89 13.01 -27.08
N LYS A 343 15.30 13.83 -26.14
CA LYS A 343 15.74 13.38 -24.80
C LYS A 343 14.58 13.15 -23.82
N ARG A 344 13.33 13.32 -24.28
CA ARG A 344 12.16 13.01 -23.44
C ARG A 344 12.16 11.54 -23.05
N PRO A 345 11.93 11.24 -21.76
CA PRO A 345 11.90 9.88 -21.26
C PRO A 345 10.76 9.05 -21.84
N LEU A 346 11.03 7.76 -22.03
CA LEU A 346 10.06 6.73 -22.40
C LEU A 346 9.96 5.69 -21.29
N LEU A 347 8.88 4.90 -21.25
CA LEU A 347 8.70 3.82 -20.28
C LEU A 347 9.87 2.82 -20.28
N SER A 348 10.40 2.49 -21.47
CA SER A 348 11.55 1.60 -21.65
C SER A 348 12.88 2.13 -21.07
N ASP A 349 12.94 3.38 -20.65
CA ASP A 349 14.13 3.98 -20.05
C ASP A 349 14.23 3.78 -18.54
N ILE A 350 13.15 3.35 -17.92
CA ILE A 350 13.19 3.01 -16.49
C ILE A 350 14.14 1.80 -16.35
N ARG A 351 15.18 1.92 -15.55
CA ARG A 351 16.22 0.90 -15.40
C ARG A 351 15.68 -0.33 -14.65
N GLU A 352 16.00 -1.55 -15.13
CA GLU A 352 15.63 -2.81 -14.46
C GLU A 352 14.11 -3.03 -14.29
N SER A 353 13.26 -2.66 -15.29
CA SER A 353 11.92 -2.17 -14.98
C SER A 353 10.71 -2.73 -15.72
N GLY A 354 10.81 -3.81 -16.43
CA GLY A 354 9.60 -4.42 -17.00
C GLY A 354 8.50 -4.64 -15.93
N SER A 355 8.90 -5.00 -14.73
CA SER A 355 8.01 -5.19 -13.58
C SER A 355 7.47 -3.89 -12.97
N ILE A 356 8.33 -2.85 -12.82
CA ILE A 356 7.88 -1.54 -12.30
C ILE A 356 6.80 -0.96 -13.21
N GLU A 357 7.02 -1.03 -14.53
CA GLU A 357 6.03 -0.58 -15.50
C GLU A 357 4.72 -1.36 -15.37
N GLN A 358 4.75 -2.67 -15.17
CA GLN A 358 3.56 -3.50 -15.04
C GLN A 358 2.77 -3.21 -13.77
N ASP A 359 3.45 -3.06 -12.63
CA ASP A 359 2.83 -2.87 -11.31
C ASP A 359 2.28 -1.46 -11.11
N ALA A 360 2.92 -0.44 -11.72
CA ALA A 360 2.52 0.95 -11.58
C ALA A 360 1.14 1.22 -12.23
N ASP A 361 0.32 2.01 -11.56
CA ASP A 361 -0.93 2.54 -12.11
C ASP A 361 -0.67 3.81 -12.93
N VAL A 362 0.27 4.64 -12.47
CA VAL A 362 0.70 5.86 -13.13
C VAL A 362 2.23 5.87 -13.21
N VAL A 363 2.75 6.29 -14.35
CA VAL A 363 4.19 6.59 -14.53
C VAL A 363 4.34 8.01 -15.03
N MET A 364 5.13 8.81 -14.31
CA MET A 364 5.39 10.20 -14.65
C MET A 364 6.88 10.52 -14.66
N PHE A 365 7.27 11.40 -15.56
CA PHE A 365 8.64 11.83 -15.77
C PHE A 365 8.75 13.35 -15.66
N PRO A 366 9.40 13.90 -14.63
CA PRO A 366 9.84 15.28 -14.68
C PRO A 366 10.96 15.42 -15.71
N PHE A 367 10.80 16.36 -16.63
CA PHE A 367 11.75 16.64 -17.71
C PHE A 367 12.04 18.13 -17.80
N ARG A 368 13.30 18.48 -17.95
CA ARG A 368 13.82 19.84 -18.04
C ARG A 368 14.63 19.95 -19.33
N PRO A 369 14.08 20.53 -20.41
CA PRO A 369 14.83 20.71 -21.67
C PRO A 369 16.13 21.49 -21.48
N ALA A 370 16.08 22.58 -20.73
CA ALA A 370 17.23 23.43 -20.45
C ALA A 370 18.42 22.71 -19.80
N LYS A 371 18.21 21.54 -19.20
CA LYS A 371 19.29 20.73 -18.63
C LYS A 371 20.29 20.23 -19.68
N TYR A 372 19.88 20.19 -20.93
CA TYR A 372 20.69 19.76 -22.08
C TYR A 372 21.21 20.93 -22.91
N GLU A 373 20.98 22.17 -22.46
CA GLU A 373 21.48 23.40 -23.09
C GLU A 373 22.75 23.88 -22.36
N ASP A 374 23.57 24.64 -23.08
CA ASP A 374 24.84 25.18 -22.55
C ASP A 374 24.60 26.19 -21.40
N VAL A 375 23.53 26.94 -21.50
CA VAL A 375 23.15 27.95 -20.48
C VAL A 375 21.81 27.55 -19.85
N GLN A 376 21.83 27.35 -18.53
CA GLN A 376 20.63 27.03 -17.80
C GLN A 376 20.06 28.30 -17.17
N PRO A 377 18.84 28.72 -17.52
CA PRO A 377 18.20 29.87 -16.88
C PRO A 377 17.86 29.55 -15.43
N GLU A 378 17.74 30.59 -14.60
CA GLU A 378 17.34 30.43 -13.20
C GLU A 378 15.90 29.92 -13.04
N ILE A 379 15.04 30.34 -13.96
CA ILE A 379 13.65 29.88 -14.10
C ILE A 379 13.53 29.19 -15.44
N GLU A 380 13.20 27.93 -15.43
CA GLU A 380 13.18 27.05 -16.59
C GLU A 380 11.76 26.55 -16.87
N ASP A 381 11.42 26.49 -18.15
CA ASP A 381 10.28 25.69 -18.57
C ASP A 381 10.61 24.21 -18.37
N ALA A 382 9.69 23.50 -17.76
CA ALA A 382 9.81 22.09 -17.48
C ALA A 382 8.50 21.35 -17.82
N GLU A 383 8.59 20.06 -17.95
CA GLU A 383 7.46 19.20 -18.29
C GLU A 383 7.30 18.12 -17.22
N LEU A 384 6.04 17.80 -16.87
CA LEU A 384 5.69 16.59 -16.18
C LEU A 384 4.96 15.69 -17.18
N ILE A 385 5.67 14.69 -17.69
CA ILE A 385 5.19 13.77 -18.73
C ILE A 385 4.53 12.57 -18.06
N ILE A 386 3.24 12.39 -18.24
CA ILE A 386 2.48 11.21 -17.76
C ILE A 386 2.42 10.21 -18.91
N SER A 387 3.29 9.19 -18.85
CA SER A 387 3.45 8.20 -19.93
C SER A 387 2.64 6.92 -19.71
N LYS A 388 2.13 6.70 -18.50
CA LYS A 388 1.18 5.64 -18.18
C LYS A 388 0.15 6.19 -17.22
N ASN A 389 -1.13 5.92 -17.50
CA ASN A 389 -2.25 6.26 -16.63
C ASN A 389 -3.35 5.21 -16.77
N ARG A 390 -3.56 4.40 -15.73
CA ARG A 390 -4.64 3.39 -15.74
C ARG A 390 -6.03 3.99 -15.56
N HIS A 391 -6.10 5.25 -15.11
CA HIS A 391 -7.36 5.94 -14.82
C HIS A 391 -7.86 6.80 -15.96
N GLY A 392 -7.04 7.05 -16.98
CA GLY A 392 -7.37 7.94 -18.08
C GLY A 392 -6.27 8.06 -19.12
N GLU A 393 -6.24 9.20 -19.78
CA GLU A 393 -5.30 9.48 -20.85
C GLU A 393 -3.89 9.85 -20.32
N CYS A 394 -2.89 9.59 -21.15
CA CYS A 394 -1.54 10.11 -20.97
C CYS A 394 -1.49 11.57 -21.42
N ALA A 395 -0.70 12.40 -20.74
CA ALA A 395 -0.61 13.82 -21.04
C ALA A 395 0.74 14.40 -20.60
N THR A 396 1.05 15.59 -21.09
CA THR A 396 2.20 16.38 -20.62
C THR A 396 1.70 17.66 -19.99
N ILE A 397 2.06 17.88 -18.74
CA ILE A 397 1.75 19.10 -17.98
C ILE A 397 2.95 20.03 -18.08
N GLN A 398 2.71 21.26 -18.55
CA GLN A 398 3.73 22.31 -18.54
C GLN A 398 3.93 22.80 -17.10
N THR A 399 5.17 22.85 -16.66
CA THR A 399 5.57 23.25 -15.31
C THR A 399 6.74 24.22 -15.39
N THR A 400 6.99 24.91 -14.29
CA THR A 400 8.19 25.76 -14.16
C THR A 400 9.12 25.16 -13.10
N TYR A 401 10.40 25.07 -13.42
CA TYR A 401 11.44 24.72 -12.47
C TYR A 401 12.27 25.96 -12.08
N ILE A 402 12.41 26.22 -10.78
CA ILE A 402 13.20 27.33 -10.23
C ILE A 402 14.47 26.75 -9.63
N GLY A 403 15.57 26.85 -10.39
CA GLY A 403 16.81 26.15 -10.11
C GLY A 403 17.45 26.53 -8.77
N ASN A 404 17.54 27.82 -8.46
CA ASN A 404 18.15 28.36 -7.23
C ASN A 404 17.35 27.99 -5.97
N ARG A 405 16.08 27.58 -6.09
CA ARG A 405 15.19 27.13 -5.01
C ARG A 405 14.94 25.64 -5.03
N THR A 406 15.39 24.95 -6.07
CA THR A 406 15.14 23.52 -6.26
C THR A 406 13.63 23.21 -6.18
N LEU A 407 12.81 23.97 -6.87
CA LEU A 407 11.36 24.00 -6.74
C LEU A 407 10.67 23.80 -8.09
N TYR A 408 9.68 22.93 -8.14
CA TYR A 408 8.71 22.84 -9.23
C TYR A 408 7.42 23.61 -8.88
N LYS A 409 6.88 24.31 -9.88
CA LYS A 409 5.57 24.95 -9.80
C LYS A 409 4.70 24.55 -10.99
N GLU A 410 3.42 24.42 -10.75
CA GLU A 410 2.44 24.25 -11.81
C GLU A 410 2.31 25.56 -12.59
N ASN A 411 2.28 25.47 -13.91
CA ASN A 411 1.88 26.59 -14.77
C ASN A 411 0.36 26.60 -14.82
N LEU A 412 -0.25 27.54 -14.13
CA LEU A 412 -1.70 27.73 -14.18
C LEU A 412 -2.08 28.05 -15.64
N ILE A 413 -2.76 27.14 -16.31
CA ILE A 413 -3.39 27.42 -17.59
C ILE A 413 -4.45 28.49 -17.30
N PRO A 414 -4.43 29.66 -17.98
CA PRO A 414 -5.50 30.64 -17.85
C PRO A 414 -6.83 29.90 -18.11
N LYS A 415 -7.80 30.07 -17.20
CA LYS A 415 -9.16 29.54 -17.41
C LYS A 415 -9.63 30.04 -18.79
N GLN A 416 -9.59 29.19 -19.80
CA GLN A 416 -10.41 29.40 -20.97
C GLN A 416 -11.85 29.16 -20.51
N PHE A 417 -12.60 30.25 -20.43
CA PHE A 417 -14.04 30.28 -20.14
C PHE A 417 -14.82 29.59 -21.26
#